data_eb176a04ec179070f94c6e64ca51a626
#
_entry.id   eb176a04ec179070f94c6e64ca51a626
#
_cell.length_a   1.000
_cell.length_b   1.000
_cell.length_c   1.000
_cell.angle_alpha   90.00
_cell.angle_beta   90.00
_cell.angle_gamma   90.00
#
_symmetry.space_group_name_H-M   'P 1'
#
loop_
_entity.id
_entity.type
_entity.pdbx_description
1 polymer ?
#
loop_
_entity_poly.entity_id
_entity_poly.type
_entity_poly.pdbx_seq_one_letter_code
_entity_poly.pdbx_strand_id
1 'polypeptide(L)' 'MPEIKLQTDDFINFSAAARLLKVTRVTIYAMIKRGELHPFSIADRRYLFKGEVERLKDKKEGKDGYS' A
#
# COMPACT_ATOMS: atom_id res chain seq x y z
N MET A 1 -25.43 4.35 16.55
CA MET A 1 -25.24 4.69 15.43
C MET A 1 -23.98 4.36 14.94
N PRO A 2 -23.92 3.73 14.02
CA PRO A 2 -22.73 3.29 13.55
C PRO A 2 -22.04 4.33 12.92
N GLU A 3 -20.87 4.47 13.18
CA GLU A 3 -20.19 5.37 12.55
C GLU A 3 -19.32 4.73 11.68
N ILE A 4 -19.04 5.23 10.57
CA ILE A 4 -18.11 4.69 9.68
C ILE A 4 -16.86 5.22 10.09
N LYS A 5 -16.07 4.46 10.74
CA LYS A 5 -14.82 4.90 11.10
C LYS A 5 -13.85 4.52 10.14
N LEU A 6 -13.20 5.41 9.47
CA LEU A 6 -12.12 5.10 8.59
C LEU A 6 -10.93 5.08 9.45
N GLN A 7 -10.46 3.92 9.78
CA GLN A 7 -9.34 3.86 10.64
C GLN A 7 -8.08 3.99 9.87
N THR A 8 -7.06 4.52 10.45
CA THR A 8 -5.80 4.67 9.78
C THR A 8 -5.24 3.30 9.42
N ASP A 9 -5.80 2.26 9.98
CA ASP A 9 -5.32 0.94 9.63
C ASP A 9 -5.78 0.51 8.26
N ASP A 10 -6.73 1.20 7.67
CA ASP A 10 -7.26 0.82 6.38
C ASP A 10 -6.41 1.34 5.23
N PHE A 11 -5.62 2.36 5.46
CA PHE A 11 -4.81 2.88 4.39
C PHE A 11 -3.53 3.47 4.96
N ILE A 12 -2.53 3.65 4.13
CA ILE A 12 -1.26 4.15 4.60
C ILE A 12 -0.71 5.08 3.54
N ASN A 13 0.21 5.94 3.91
CA ASN A 13 0.75 6.87 2.96
C ASN A 13 1.87 6.20 2.18
N PHE A 14 2.36 6.89 1.16
CA PHE A 14 3.36 6.32 0.28
C PHE A 14 4.67 6.00 1.00
N SER A 15 5.07 6.85 1.90
CA SER A 15 6.31 6.61 2.61
C SER A 15 6.23 5.35 3.45
N ALA A 16 5.11 5.18 4.14
CA ALA A 16 4.93 4.02 4.98
C ALA A 16 4.84 2.76 4.12
N ALA A 17 4.19 2.87 2.97
CA ALA A 17 4.06 1.73 2.08
C ALA A 17 5.44 1.30 1.57
N ALA A 18 6.26 2.28 1.21
CA ALA A 18 7.58 1.97 0.70
C ALA A 18 8.40 1.26 1.78
N ARG A 19 8.24 1.71 3.00
CA ARG A 19 8.98 1.12 4.08
C ARG A 19 8.48 -0.30 4.35
N LEU A 20 7.19 -0.49 4.30
CA LEU A 20 6.61 -1.78 4.55
C LEU A 20 7.04 -2.78 3.47
N LEU A 21 7.10 -2.34 2.23
CA LEU A 21 7.51 -3.21 1.15
C LEU A 21 9.02 -3.24 0.96
N LYS A 22 9.73 -2.42 1.73
CA LYS A 22 11.18 -2.36 1.64
C LYS A 22 11.63 -1.96 0.25
N VAL A 23 10.98 -0.96 -0.30
CA VAL A 23 11.36 -0.45 -1.61
C VAL A 23 11.39 1.06 -1.53
N THR A 24 11.79 1.72 -2.60
CA THR A 24 11.85 3.17 -2.60
C THR A 24 10.51 3.70 -3.07
N ARG A 25 10.30 4.98 -2.90
CA ARG A 25 9.06 5.59 -3.33
C ARG A 25 8.94 5.50 -4.85
N VAL A 26 10.05 5.53 -5.53
CA VAL A 26 10.04 5.43 -6.98
C VAL A 26 9.41 4.10 -7.37
N THR A 27 9.73 3.05 -6.64
CA THR A 27 9.17 1.74 -6.90
C THR A 27 7.68 1.73 -6.64
N ILE A 28 7.24 2.48 -5.62
CA ILE A 28 5.81 2.56 -5.33
C ILE A 28 5.10 3.17 -6.52
N TYR A 29 5.65 4.24 -7.09
CA TYR A 29 5.03 4.86 -8.24
C TYR A 29 5.02 3.92 -9.44
N ALA A 30 6.05 3.12 -9.58
CA ALA A 30 6.10 2.17 -10.67
C ALA A 30 5.01 1.11 -10.51
N MET A 31 4.77 0.69 -9.27
CA MET A 31 3.72 -0.28 -9.00
C MET A 31 2.36 0.30 -9.33
N ILE A 32 2.17 1.58 -9.05
CA ILE A 32 0.92 2.24 -9.36
C ILE A 32 0.74 2.26 -10.87
N LYS A 33 1.79 2.54 -11.60
CA LYS A 33 1.71 2.59 -13.01
C LYS A 33 1.37 1.25 -13.60
N ARG A 34 1.83 0.18 -12.99
CA ARG A 34 1.56 -1.15 -13.48
C ARG A 34 0.19 -1.66 -13.04
N GLY A 35 -0.50 -0.90 -12.22
CA GLY A 35 -1.80 -1.32 -11.76
C GLY A 35 -1.78 -2.21 -10.55
N GLU A 36 -0.65 -2.33 -9.90
CA GLU A 36 -0.57 -3.18 -8.72
C GLU A 36 -1.05 -2.46 -7.48
N LEU A 37 -0.98 -1.15 -7.48
CA LEU A 37 -1.46 -0.37 -6.36
C LEU A 37 -2.41 0.69 -6.90
N HIS A 38 -3.41 1.04 -6.11
CA HIS A 38 -4.40 2.00 -6.54
C HIS A 38 -4.49 3.13 -5.52
N PRO A 39 -3.86 4.24 -5.80
CA PRO A 39 -3.83 5.35 -4.86
C PRO A 39 -5.15 6.09 -4.83
N PHE A 40 -5.42 6.75 -3.73
CA PHE A 40 -6.60 7.58 -3.64
C PHE A 40 -6.23 8.79 -2.79
N SER A 41 -7.03 9.83 -2.87
CA SER A 41 -6.74 11.07 -2.17
C SER A 41 -7.77 11.38 -1.12
N ILE A 42 -7.30 11.90 -0.02
CA ILE A 42 -8.17 12.36 1.02
C ILE A 42 -7.58 13.66 1.50
N ALA A 43 -8.34 14.73 1.44
CA ALA A 43 -7.87 16.03 1.91
C ALA A 43 -6.51 16.39 1.33
N ASP A 44 -6.39 16.25 0.01
CA ASP A 44 -5.17 16.62 -0.66
C ASP A 44 -3.97 15.75 -0.32
N ARG A 45 -4.19 14.64 0.34
CA ARG A 45 -3.09 13.75 0.62
C ARG A 45 -3.36 12.44 -0.07
N ARG A 46 -2.31 11.79 -0.51
CA ARG A 46 -2.45 10.53 -1.21
C ARG A 46 -2.15 9.36 -0.33
N TYR A 47 -2.96 8.33 -0.46
CA TYR A 47 -2.80 7.14 0.34
C TYR A 47 -2.96 5.90 -0.52
N LEU A 48 -2.61 4.77 0.05
CA LEU A 48 -2.79 3.51 -0.63
C LEU A 48 -3.58 2.62 0.34
N PHE A 49 -4.25 1.63 -0.18
CA PHE A 49 -5.00 0.74 0.67
C PHE A 49 -4.01 -0.20 1.33
N LYS A 50 -4.06 -0.28 2.62
CA LYS A 50 -3.14 -1.09 3.34
C LYS A 50 -3.25 -2.55 2.94
N GLY A 51 -4.45 -3.00 2.67
CA GLY A 51 -4.66 -4.38 2.25
C GLY A 51 -3.90 -4.73 0.97
N GLU A 52 -3.86 -3.79 0.04
CA GLU A 52 -3.16 -4.03 -1.19
C GLU A 52 -1.65 -4.09 -0.95
N VAL A 53 -1.17 -3.22 -0.09
CA VAL A 53 0.24 -3.18 0.19
C VAL A 53 0.66 -4.47 0.90
N GLU A 54 -0.16 -4.91 1.83
CA GLU A 54 0.16 -6.12 2.54
C GLU A 54 0.12 -7.34 1.64
N ARG A 55 -0.78 -7.33 0.70
CA ARG A 55 -0.88 -8.43 -0.21
C ARG A 55 0.37 -8.50 -1.08
N LEU A 56 0.90 -7.38 -1.51
CA LEU A 56 2.11 -7.37 -2.29
C LEU A 56 3.31 -7.79 -1.45
N LYS A 57 3.28 -7.41 -0.19
CA LYS A 57 4.36 -7.77 0.69
C LYS A 57 4.38 -9.28 0.87
N ASP A 58 3.24 -9.86 1.10
CA ASP A 58 3.16 -11.29 1.29
C ASP A 58 3.57 -12.01 0.03
N LYS A 59 3.14 -11.54 -1.10
CA LYS A 59 3.46 -12.16 -2.33
C LYS A 59 4.95 -12.14 -2.55
N LYS A 60 5.55 -11.02 -2.27
CA LYS A 60 6.95 -10.87 -2.44
C LYS A 60 7.74 -11.76 -1.50
N GLU A 61 7.38 -11.75 -0.24
CA GLU A 61 8.09 -12.54 0.70
C GLU A 61 7.76 -14.01 0.61
N GLY A 62 6.54 -14.31 0.39
CA GLY A 62 6.13 -15.66 0.32
C GLY A 62 6.72 -16.39 -0.84
N LYS A 63 6.86 -15.71 -1.96
CA LYS A 63 7.40 -16.35 -3.04
C LYS A 63 8.80 -16.61 -2.85
N ASP A 64 9.50 -15.70 -2.30
CA ASP A 64 10.85 -15.92 -2.10
C ASP A 64 11.04 -17.09 -1.29
N GLY A 65 10.13 -17.38 -0.46
CA GLY A 65 10.24 -18.41 0.38
C GLY A 65 10.51 -19.66 -0.25
N TYR A 66 10.11 -19.93 -1.43
CA TYR A 66 10.35 -21.12 -1.89
C TYR A 66 10.52 -21.15 -3.22
N SER A 67 10.34 -20.18 -3.74
CA SER A 67 10.48 -20.23 -5.06
C SER A 67 11.68 -20.41 -5.51
#